data_edea0a061eeca5fdaaf1519231179517
#
_entry.id   edea0a061eeca5fdaaf1519231179517
#
_cell.length_a   1.000
_cell.length_b   1.000
_cell.length_c   1.000
_cell.angle_alpha   90.00
_cell.angle_beta   90.00
_cell.angle_gamma   90.00
#
_symmetry.space_group_name_H-M   'P 1'
#
loop_
_entity.id
_entity.type
_entity.pdbx_description
1 polymer ?
#
loop_
_entity_poly.entity_id
_entity_poly.type
_entity_poly.pdbx_seq_one_letter_code
_entity_poly.pdbx_strand_id
1 'polypeptide(L)'
;PATFSGTFTYTFATGAVSNGTLNGWTTAVPSLAAGEYAWVRQATASAIGTTDSVAASEFSAAVVHSGVGEDGASVTGAAGNSNAVVSLYRVSTSNSSAPSAFSGTFTYTFATGVISGGTPNSWTTTIPTVPQGSYLWVRQATASSNTSSDTIATSEFSAAVVAGAS
;
A
#
# COMPACT_ATOMS: atom_id res chain seq x y z
N PRO A 1 15.35 -12.83 -16.31
CA PRO A 1 15.70 -12.23 -17.61
C PRO A 1 17.22 -12.11 -17.79
N ALA A 2 17.68 -12.14 -19.04
CA ALA A 2 19.09 -11.93 -19.35
C ALA A 2 19.56 -10.54 -18.86
N THR A 3 20.83 -10.44 -18.51
CA THR A 3 21.41 -9.13 -18.10
C THR A 3 21.79 -8.32 -19.34
N PHE A 4 21.43 -7.07 -19.37
CA PHE A 4 22.00 -6.13 -20.35
C PHE A 4 23.39 -5.66 -19.90
N SER A 5 24.17 -5.11 -20.80
CA SER A 5 25.57 -4.74 -20.53
C SER A 5 25.99 -3.48 -21.28
N GLY A 6 27.15 -2.95 -20.89
CA GLY A 6 27.73 -1.75 -21.50
C GLY A 6 27.21 -0.45 -20.87
N THR A 7 27.40 0.62 -21.59
CA THR A 7 26.98 1.98 -21.21
C THR A 7 25.92 2.46 -22.20
N PHE A 8 24.81 2.93 -21.64
CA PHE A 8 23.71 3.50 -22.40
C PHE A 8 23.83 5.03 -22.42
N THR A 9 23.40 5.64 -23.52
CA THR A 9 23.32 7.10 -23.63
C THR A 9 21.85 7.50 -23.57
N TYR A 10 21.49 8.30 -22.57
CA TYR A 10 20.18 8.92 -22.46
C TYR A 10 20.19 10.33 -23.02
N THR A 11 19.25 10.67 -23.90
CA THR A 11 19.12 12.02 -24.51
C THR A 11 17.93 12.73 -23.87
N PHE A 12 18.16 13.79 -23.09
CA PHE A 12 17.13 14.48 -22.32
C PHE A 12 16.03 15.12 -23.20
N ALA A 13 16.39 15.64 -24.37
CA ALA A 13 15.44 16.30 -25.25
C ALA A 13 14.38 15.34 -25.84
N THR A 14 14.69 14.07 -26.00
CA THR A 14 13.84 13.09 -26.69
C THR A 14 13.41 11.93 -25.78
N GLY A 15 14.06 11.75 -24.62
CA GLY A 15 13.89 10.56 -23.80
C GLY A 15 14.48 9.29 -24.43
N ALA A 16 15.26 9.43 -25.51
CA ALA A 16 15.83 8.29 -26.20
C ALA A 16 16.99 7.66 -25.44
N VAL A 17 17.01 6.32 -25.43
CA VAL A 17 18.12 5.51 -24.93
C VAL A 17 18.78 4.86 -26.13
N SER A 18 20.10 5.00 -26.22
CA SER A 18 20.92 4.43 -27.31
C SER A 18 22.18 3.78 -26.73
N ASN A 19 22.94 3.11 -27.59
CA ASN A 19 24.13 2.35 -27.22
C ASN A 19 23.84 1.21 -26.21
N GLY A 20 24.88 0.62 -25.63
CA GLY A 20 24.76 -0.55 -24.77
C GLY A 20 24.24 -1.79 -25.52
N THR A 21 24.10 -2.88 -24.78
CA THR A 21 23.58 -4.16 -25.31
C THR A 21 22.37 -4.57 -24.48
N LEU A 22 21.18 -4.47 -25.07
CA LEU A 22 19.89 -4.64 -24.39
C LEU A 22 19.57 -6.11 -24.02
N ASN A 23 20.07 -7.10 -24.77
CA ASN A 23 19.83 -8.53 -24.52
C ASN A 23 18.35 -8.88 -24.29
N GLY A 24 17.48 -8.35 -25.18
CA GLY A 24 16.04 -8.59 -25.11
C GLY A 24 15.26 -7.62 -24.20
N TRP A 25 15.94 -6.70 -23.53
CA TRP A 25 15.24 -5.60 -22.85
C TRP A 25 14.81 -4.54 -23.86
N THR A 26 13.72 -3.84 -23.55
CA THR A 26 13.18 -2.75 -24.37
C THR A 26 13.00 -1.49 -23.53
N THR A 27 12.97 -0.34 -24.17
CA THR A 27 12.68 0.95 -23.51
C THR A 27 11.18 1.21 -23.39
N ALA A 28 10.35 0.40 -24.03
CA ALA A 28 8.90 0.44 -23.92
C ALA A 28 8.38 -0.82 -23.20
N VAL A 29 7.24 -0.72 -22.56
CA VAL A 29 6.57 -1.87 -21.96
C VAL A 29 6.17 -2.84 -23.07
N PRO A 30 6.63 -4.11 -23.06
CA PRO A 30 6.29 -5.09 -24.07
C PRO A 30 4.82 -5.54 -23.92
N SER A 31 4.22 -5.98 -25.04
CA SER A 31 3.00 -6.78 -25.00
C SER A 31 3.35 -8.16 -24.45
N LEU A 32 2.55 -8.68 -23.54
CA LEU A 32 2.75 -9.99 -22.91
C LEU A 32 1.76 -11.00 -23.49
N ALA A 33 2.23 -12.20 -23.75
CA ALA A 33 1.39 -13.37 -24.01
C ALA A 33 0.96 -14.01 -22.67
N ALA A 34 0.04 -14.96 -22.74
CA ALA A 34 -0.36 -15.76 -21.60
C ALA A 34 0.85 -16.48 -20.97
N GLY A 35 0.98 -16.44 -19.66
CA GLY A 35 2.09 -17.00 -18.90
C GLY A 35 3.37 -16.16 -18.86
N GLU A 36 3.41 -15.01 -19.52
CA GLU A 36 4.59 -14.15 -19.54
C GLU A 36 4.55 -13.08 -18.45
N TYR A 37 5.75 -12.65 -18.05
CA TYR A 37 5.97 -11.59 -17.06
C TYR A 37 6.83 -10.48 -17.65
N ALA A 38 6.40 -9.23 -17.50
CA ALA A 38 7.26 -8.08 -17.73
C ALA A 38 8.12 -7.82 -16.51
N TRP A 39 9.39 -7.59 -16.76
CA TRP A 39 10.36 -7.20 -15.75
C TRP A 39 10.80 -5.75 -16.00
N VAL A 40 11.08 -5.02 -14.96
CA VAL A 40 11.57 -3.63 -15.05
C VAL A 40 12.89 -3.49 -14.28
N ARG A 41 13.77 -2.66 -14.82
CA ARG A 41 14.94 -2.11 -14.14
C ARG A 41 14.96 -0.61 -14.40
N GLN A 42 15.40 0.15 -13.44
CA GLN A 42 15.38 1.61 -13.47
C GLN A 42 16.75 2.18 -13.12
N ALA A 43 17.12 3.27 -13.76
CA ALA A 43 18.26 4.10 -13.39
C ALA A 43 17.85 5.57 -13.49
N THR A 44 18.60 6.43 -12.82
CA THR A 44 18.42 7.88 -12.92
C THR A 44 19.48 8.46 -13.83
N ALA A 45 19.07 9.15 -14.89
CA ALA A 45 19.97 9.94 -15.72
C ALA A 45 20.07 11.36 -15.16
N SER A 46 21.31 11.89 -15.03
CA SER A 46 21.57 13.23 -14.51
C SER A 46 22.86 13.81 -15.10
N ALA A 47 22.73 14.87 -15.88
CA ALA A 47 23.87 15.59 -16.43
C ALA A 47 23.55 17.07 -16.63
N ILE A 48 24.59 17.91 -16.69
CA ILE A 48 24.47 19.34 -17.05
C ILE A 48 24.28 19.50 -18.56
N GLY A 49 24.69 18.49 -19.36
CA GLY A 49 24.60 18.48 -20.83
C GLY A 49 23.26 17.97 -21.37
N THR A 50 23.22 17.75 -22.67
CA THR A 50 22.04 17.24 -23.39
C THR A 50 21.87 15.73 -23.32
N THR A 51 22.89 15.01 -22.86
CA THR A 51 22.92 13.56 -22.74
C THR A 51 23.59 13.15 -21.43
N ASP A 52 23.26 11.94 -20.97
CA ASP A 52 23.93 11.27 -19.86
C ASP A 52 24.38 9.87 -20.27
N SER A 53 25.46 9.41 -19.68
CA SER A 53 26.02 8.06 -19.88
C SER A 53 25.71 7.20 -18.66
N VAL A 54 24.76 6.29 -18.79
CA VAL A 54 24.28 5.42 -17.71
C VAL A 54 24.88 4.03 -17.88
N ALA A 55 25.73 3.60 -16.97
CA ALA A 55 26.30 2.26 -17.00
C ALA A 55 25.26 1.20 -16.61
N ALA A 56 25.39 -0.03 -17.14
CA ALA A 56 24.50 -1.13 -16.79
C ALA A 56 24.44 -1.42 -15.28
N SER A 57 25.51 -1.09 -14.54
CA SER A 57 25.60 -1.24 -13.08
C SER A 57 24.77 -0.23 -12.28
N GLU A 58 24.36 0.88 -12.89
CA GLU A 58 23.56 1.94 -12.25
C GLU A 58 22.05 1.60 -12.25
N PHE A 59 21.66 0.61 -13.02
CA PHE A 59 20.29 0.15 -13.01
C PHE A 59 19.98 -0.70 -11.77
N SER A 60 18.81 -0.55 -11.22
CA SER A 60 18.29 -1.36 -10.13
C SER A 60 18.32 -2.86 -10.44
N ALA A 61 18.18 -3.69 -9.43
CA ALA A 61 17.85 -5.10 -9.66
C ALA A 61 16.56 -5.23 -10.49
N ALA A 62 16.44 -6.31 -11.27
CA ALA A 62 15.23 -6.61 -12.02
C ALA A 62 14.09 -6.99 -11.05
N VAL A 63 12.93 -6.35 -11.21
CA VAL A 63 11.71 -6.69 -10.48
C VAL A 63 10.58 -6.98 -11.45
N VAL A 64 9.67 -7.86 -11.07
CA VAL A 64 8.46 -8.12 -11.87
C VAL A 64 7.57 -6.88 -11.83
N HIS A 65 7.22 -6.38 -13.01
CA HIS A 65 6.33 -5.23 -13.17
C HIS A 65 4.88 -5.65 -13.40
N SER A 66 4.67 -6.65 -14.25
CA SER A 66 3.35 -7.18 -14.58
C SER A 66 3.47 -8.61 -15.14
N GLY A 67 2.35 -9.33 -15.22
CA GLY A 67 2.27 -10.64 -15.83
C GLY A 67 0.88 -10.88 -16.41
N VAL A 68 0.80 -11.74 -17.41
CA VAL A 68 -0.46 -12.23 -17.99
C VAL A 68 -0.59 -13.70 -17.62
N GLY A 69 -1.74 -14.07 -17.00
CA GLY A 69 -2.02 -15.46 -16.64
C GLY A 69 -2.11 -16.37 -17.85
N GLU A 70 -1.83 -17.65 -17.66
CA GLU A 70 -2.07 -18.68 -18.68
C GLU A 70 -3.58 -18.91 -18.81
N ASP A 71 -4.04 -19.01 -20.08
CA ASP A 71 -5.36 -19.48 -20.55
C ASP A 71 -6.54 -19.33 -19.57
N GLY A 72 -6.92 -18.09 -19.23
CA GLY A 72 -8.18 -17.85 -18.51
C GLY A 72 -8.24 -18.40 -17.07
N ALA A 73 -7.22 -19.11 -16.60
CA ALA A 73 -6.99 -19.24 -15.18
C ALA A 73 -6.60 -17.84 -14.69
N SER A 74 -7.47 -17.22 -13.91
CA SER A 74 -7.05 -16.10 -13.07
C SER A 74 -5.76 -16.51 -12.40
N VAL A 75 -4.61 -16.05 -12.90
CA VAL A 75 -3.49 -15.86 -12.03
C VAL A 75 -3.94 -14.70 -11.17
N THR A 76 -4.59 -15.04 -10.08
CA THR A 76 -4.66 -14.16 -8.94
C THR A 76 -3.19 -13.91 -8.62
N GLY A 77 -2.63 -12.81 -9.10
CA GLY A 77 -1.38 -12.31 -8.57
C GLY A 77 -1.55 -12.40 -7.05
N ALA A 78 -0.52 -12.75 -6.31
CA ALA A 78 -0.61 -12.81 -4.86
C ALA A 78 -1.44 -11.59 -4.45
N ALA A 79 -2.63 -11.85 -3.89
CA ALA A 79 -3.63 -10.82 -3.69
C ALA A 79 -2.93 -9.68 -2.98
N GLY A 80 -2.85 -8.53 -3.63
CA GLY A 80 -2.21 -7.37 -3.03
C GLY A 80 -2.86 -7.14 -1.68
N ASN A 81 -2.09 -6.85 -0.64
CA ASN A 81 -2.66 -6.57 0.66
C ASN A 81 -3.66 -5.41 0.54
N SER A 82 -4.89 -5.69 0.87
CA SER A 82 -5.88 -4.65 1.13
C SER A 82 -5.53 -3.99 2.46
N ASN A 83 -5.54 -2.67 2.51
CA ASN A 83 -5.26 -1.92 3.72
C ASN A 83 -6.39 -0.93 3.98
N ALA A 84 -6.78 -0.79 5.24
CA ALA A 84 -7.78 0.17 5.67
C ALA A 84 -7.48 0.68 7.09
N VAL A 85 -7.74 1.96 7.34
CA VAL A 85 -7.72 2.51 8.69
C VAL A 85 -9.07 2.26 9.35
N VAL A 86 -9.05 1.60 10.48
CA VAL A 86 -10.21 1.28 11.31
C VAL A 86 -10.22 2.22 12.50
N SER A 87 -11.28 3.01 12.66
CA SER A 87 -11.43 3.94 13.78
C SER A 87 -12.63 3.55 14.64
N LEU A 88 -12.43 3.56 15.95
CA LEU A 88 -13.49 3.42 16.94
C LEU A 88 -13.57 4.68 17.78
N TYR A 89 -14.78 5.15 18.01
CA TYR A 89 -15.09 6.41 18.67
C TYR A 89 -15.90 6.20 19.94
N ARG A 90 -15.67 7.02 20.95
CA ARG A 90 -16.45 7.04 22.19
C ARG A 90 -16.50 8.43 22.78
N VAL A 91 -17.66 8.83 23.31
CA VAL A 91 -17.81 10.07 24.07
C VAL A 91 -17.55 9.82 25.56
N SER A 92 -16.88 10.77 26.21
CA SER A 92 -16.65 10.80 27.66
C SER A 92 -16.69 12.23 28.18
N THR A 93 -17.06 12.43 29.43
CA THR A 93 -16.98 13.73 30.10
C THR A 93 -15.57 14.08 30.61
N SER A 94 -14.64 13.14 30.55
CA SER A 94 -13.22 13.38 30.91
C SER A 94 -12.38 13.58 29.64
N ASN A 95 -11.44 14.52 29.69
CA ASN A 95 -10.40 14.73 28.68
C ASN A 95 -9.04 14.13 29.07
N SER A 96 -8.89 13.73 30.30
CA SER A 96 -7.62 13.22 30.86
C SER A 96 -7.63 11.73 31.20
N SER A 97 -8.83 11.17 31.42
CA SER A 97 -9.01 9.74 31.69
C SER A 97 -9.69 9.09 30.49
N ALA A 98 -8.95 8.26 29.77
CA ALA A 98 -9.48 7.54 28.65
C ALA A 98 -10.66 6.64 29.06
N PRO A 99 -11.72 6.53 28.24
CA PRO A 99 -12.80 5.59 28.48
C PRO A 99 -12.31 4.15 28.56
N SER A 100 -13.04 3.29 29.29
CA SER A 100 -12.73 1.86 29.36
C SER A 100 -12.55 1.27 27.98
N ALA A 101 -11.51 0.47 27.79
CA ALA A 101 -11.19 -0.15 26.51
C ALA A 101 -12.28 -1.18 26.10
N PHE A 102 -12.37 -1.41 24.82
CA PHE A 102 -13.04 -2.58 24.26
C PHE A 102 -12.14 -3.83 24.44
N SER A 103 -12.69 -5.00 24.17
CA SER A 103 -11.95 -6.27 24.33
C SER A 103 -12.28 -7.27 23.21
N GLY A 104 -11.48 -8.32 23.12
CA GLY A 104 -11.64 -9.37 22.13
C GLY A 104 -11.00 -9.01 20.80
N THR A 105 -11.38 -9.75 19.78
CA THR A 105 -10.85 -9.64 18.42
C THR A 105 -11.94 -9.17 17.49
N PHE A 106 -11.64 -8.19 16.66
CA PHE A 106 -12.55 -7.65 15.66
C PHE A 106 -12.20 -8.21 14.28
N THR A 107 -13.21 -8.38 13.44
CA THR A 107 -13.03 -8.74 12.02
C THR A 107 -13.44 -7.55 11.16
N TYR A 108 -12.55 -7.07 10.34
CA TYR A 108 -12.83 -6.05 9.33
C TYR A 108 -13.01 -6.69 7.96
N THR A 109 -14.10 -6.38 7.27
CA THR A 109 -14.39 -6.87 5.91
C THR A 109 -14.11 -5.77 4.90
N PHE A 110 -13.11 -5.96 4.02
CA PHE A 110 -12.66 -4.92 3.09
C PHE A 110 -13.73 -4.49 2.08
N ALA A 111 -14.54 -5.43 1.59
CA ALA A 111 -15.56 -5.12 0.59
C ALA A 111 -16.68 -4.21 1.10
N THR A 112 -16.97 -4.22 2.41
CA THR A 112 -18.09 -3.49 3.00
C THR A 112 -17.67 -2.42 4.01
N GLY A 113 -16.42 -2.45 4.47
CA GLY A 113 -15.94 -1.61 5.57
C GLY A 113 -16.55 -1.96 6.94
N VAL A 114 -17.24 -3.09 7.04
CA VAL A 114 -17.93 -3.50 8.27
C VAL A 114 -16.95 -4.11 9.25
N ILE A 115 -17.09 -3.71 10.52
CA ILE A 115 -16.42 -4.30 11.67
C ILE A 115 -17.41 -5.17 12.42
N SER A 116 -17.02 -6.37 12.76
CA SER A 116 -17.81 -7.34 13.54
C SER A 116 -16.96 -8.02 14.61
N GLY A 117 -17.59 -8.77 15.49
CA GLY A 117 -16.91 -9.46 16.59
C GLY A 117 -16.48 -8.50 17.72
N GLY A 118 -15.63 -9.00 18.61
CA GLY A 118 -15.19 -8.28 19.79
C GLY A 118 -16.31 -7.89 20.76
N THR A 119 -15.93 -7.17 21.80
CA THR A 119 -16.85 -6.53 22.75
C THR A 119 -16.59 -5.03 22.72
N PRO A 120 -17.40 -4.25 21.99
CA PRO A 120 -17.10 -2.83 21.72
C PRO A 120 -17.14 -1.93 22.95
N ASN A 121 -17.80 -2.31 24.02
CA ASN A 121 -17.86 -1.57 25.28
C ASN A 121 -18.20 -0.07 25.06
N SER A 122 -19.29 0.20 24.32
CA SER A 122 -19.77 1.54 23.92
C SER A 122 -18.83 2.33 22.99
N TRP A 123 -17.81 1.72 22.43
CA TRP A 123 -17.10 2.28 21.28
C TRP A 123 -17.91 2.00 19.99
N THR A 124 -17.92 2.96 19.07
CA THR A 124 -18.69 2.91 17.83
C THR A 124 -17.83 3.13 16.61
N THR A 125 -18.21 2.58 15.48
CA THR A 125 -17.52 2.78 14.19
C THR A 125 -17.92 4.09 13.52
N THR A 126 -19.05 4.67 13.93
CA THR A 126 -19.53 5.97 13.47
C THR A 126 -19.21 7.04 14.51
N ILE A 127 -18.90 8.24 14.07
CA ILE A 127 -18.65 9.37 14.97
C ILE A 127 -19.96 9.72 15.68
N PRO A 128 -20.05 9.58 17.01
CA PRO A 128 -21.24 9.92 17.76
C PRO A 128 -21.40 11.45 17.91
N THR A 129 -22.63 11.91 18.17
CA THR A 129 -22.85 13.29 18.60
C THR A 129 -22.15 13.53 19.93
N VAL A 130 -21.38 14.62 20.03
CA VAL A 130 -20.68 15.01 21.25
C VAL A 130 -21.50 16.04 22.00
N PRO A 131 -22.09 15.71 23.17
CA PRO A 131 -22.81 16.67 24.01
C PRO A 131 -21.91 17.77 24.53
N GLN A 132 -22.47 18.92 24.85
CA GLN A 132 -21.73 20.03 25.45
C GLN A 132 -21.01 19.59 26.73
N GLY A 133 -19.75 19.96 26.89
CA GLY A 133 -18.90 19.58 28.02
C GLY A 133 -18.38 18.14 27.95
N SER A 134 -18.51 17.50 26.79
CA SER A 134 -17.98 16.14 26.55
C SER A 134 -16.89 16.16 25.50
N TYR A 135 -16.13 15.08 25.47
CA TYR A 135 -14.97 14.87 24.62
C TYR A 135 -15.16 13.63 23.76
N LEU A 136 -14.81 13.73 22.48
CA LEU A 136 -14.73 12.61 21.56
C LEU A 136 -13.36 11.95 21.69
N TRP A 137 -13.35 10.68 21.99
CA TRP A 137 -12.15 9.85 21.99
C TRP A 137 -12.11 8.97 20.76
N VAL A 138 -10.92 8.73 20.23
CA VAL A 138 -10.67 7.82 19.11
C VAL A 138 -9.54 6.86 19.43
N ARG A 139 -9.66 5.65 18.90
CA ARG A 139 -8.59 4.66 18.76
C ARG A 139 -8.57 4.14 17.34
N GLN A 140 -7.39 3.89 16.80
CA GLN A 140 -7.21 3.49 15.41
C GLN A 140 -6.33 2.26 15.32
N ALA A 141 -6.63 1.42 14.34
CA ALA A 141 -5.79 0.31 13.90
C ALA A 141 -5.74 0.30 12.37
N THR A 142 -4.77 -0.42 11.81
CA THR A 142 -4.72 -0.68 10.38
C THR A 142 -5.13 -2.12 10.13
N ALA A 143 -6.22 -2.32 9.41
CA ALA A 143 -6.54 -3.61 8.83
C ALA A 143 -5.66 -3.86 7.61
N SER A 144 -5.02 -5.02 7.53
CA SER A 144 -4.12 -5.37 6.42
C SER A 144 -4.17 -6.87 6.16
N SER A 145 -4.66 -7.29 4.99
CA SER A 145 -4.75 -8.70 4.64
C SER A 145 -4.75 -8.89 3.13
N ASN A 146 -4.28 -10.04 2.68
CA ASN A 146 -4.41 -10.52 1.30
C ASN A 146 -5.69 -11.32 1.06
N THR A 147 -6.60 -11.35 2.03
CA THR A 147 -7.92 -11.98 1.95
C THR A 147 -9.03 -10.93 1.96
N SER A 148 -10.29 -11.37 1.94
CA SER A 148 -11.47 -10.48 1.99
C SER A 148 -11.67 -9.79 3.34
N SER A 149 -10.99 -10.24 4.38
CA SER A 149 -11.11 -9.69 5.74
C SER A 149 -9.78 -9.75 6.48
N ASP A 150 -9.69 -8.95 7.54
CA ASP A 150 -8.60 -8.97 8.50
C ASP A 150 -9.12 -9.14 9.93
N THR A 151 -8.30 -9.72 10.77
CA THR A 151 -8.58 -9.99 12.16
C THR A 151 -7.72 -9.08 13.03
N ILE A 152 -8.33 -8.08 13.67
CA ILE A 152 -7.67 -7.04 14.44
C ILE A 152 -7.80 -7.33 15.93
N ALA A 153 -6.70 -7.60 16.60
CA ALA A 153 -6.67 -7.74 18.04
C ALA A 153 -6.78 -6.36 18.73
N THR A 154 -7.30 -6.33 19.96
CA THR A 154 -7.38 -5.09 20.75
C THR A 154 -6.04 -4.39 20.92
N SER A 155 -4.95 -5.14 20.98
CA SER A 155 -3.57 -4.64 21.12
C SER A 155 -3.05 -3.89 19.89
N GLU A 156 -3.67 -4.08 18.73
CA GLU A 156 -3.28 -3.40 17.48
C GLU A 156 -3.87 -1.99 17.36
N PHE A 157 -4.88 -1.70 18.20
CA PHE A 157 -5.40 -0.34 18.26
C PHE A 157 -4.47 0.57 19.05
N SER A 158 -4.31 1.79 18.55
CA SER A 158 -3.59 2.86 19.24
C SER A 158 -4.09 3.07 20.68
N ALA A 159 -3.31 3.75 21.50
CA ALA A 159 -3.85 4.36 22.71
C ALA A 159 -5.04 5.29 22.36
N ALA A 160 -5.99 5.42 23.28
CA ALA A 160 -7.10 6.34 23.11
C ALA A 160 -6.59 7.79 23.20
N VAL A 161 -7.00 8.61 22.26
CA VAL A 161 -6.69 10.04 22.22
C VAL A 161 -7.95 10.87 22.07
N VAL A 162 -7.95 12.09 22.60
CA VAL A 162 -9.05 13.03 22.41
C VAL A 162 -8.98 13.56 20.97
N ALA A 163 -10.05 13.37 20.21
CA ALA A 163 -10.18 13.82 18.84
C ALA A 163 -10.97 15.11 18.71
N GLY A 164 -11.76 15.50 19.73
CA GLY A 164 -12.57 16.72 19.73
C GLY A 164 -13.27 16.96 21.06
N ALA A 165 -13.84 18.15 21.20
CA ALA A 165 -14.65 18.58 22.33
C ALA A 165 -15.84 19.40 21.84
N SER A 166 -16.90 19.48 22.65
CA SER A 166 -18.07 20.33 22.43
C SER A 166 -18.33 21.22 23.66
#